data_78e587711092c3902d4d231b5da4959b
#
_entry.id   78e587711092c3902d4d231b5da4959b
#
_cell.length_a   1.000
_cell.length_b   1.000
_cell.length_c   1.000
_cell.angle_alpha   90.00
_cell.angle_beta   90.00
_cell.angle_gamma   90.00
#
_symmetry.space_group_name_H-M   'P 1'
#
loop_
_entity.id
_entity.type
_entity.pdbx_description
1 polymer ?
#
loop_
_entity_poly.entity_id
_entity_poly.type
_entity_poly.pdbx_seq_one_letter_code
_entity_poly.pdbx_strand_id
1 'polypeptide(L)'
;MNIVKISQKKLNNPEKLLKGRASVSFSDINGLLIRIFRRKKFIRIIYIHRCTWNRKRIEIHLKVTTLSDARKICEKRTDAIRNGRHPDYSGIQQTQLTFNDAIEAYKTKKSNSWSARTLNEFNNIISLHVVPRIGTVSLELINVNYVKEKILDNLFNDKKYNTLKKVISYLKSIMQHICNLHHDQGFDDLHRLSKVYDFPRGHHFKTMIDRGTVDEIRDSIQEIFKKISVLKCRTIMPKIALEINFYLLLRVSELVNIRIQDLDFEKHLLHVPKTKTISEEDGGFYVPLSEHVEQLFKHALSKRTAPATNVYVFESKTDSGHASERTIIDLFYQSNLPMTIHGIRAMGRTWLGLKGVKFEFAEACLSHKVGNQTVQAYLRTDFIEERRVHMAEWSDFVQECIGSNSVMSAT
;
A
#
# COMPACT_ATOMS: atom_id res chain seq x y z
N MET A 1 -19.55 -16.69 50.26
CA MET A 1 -19.35 -17.81 49.29
C MET A 1 -18.37 -18.78 49.93
N ASN A 2 -18.78 -20.02 50.22
CA ASN A 2 -17.90 -21.02 50.87
C ASN A 2 -16.78 -21.40 49.86
N ILE A 3 -15.53 -21.24 50.28
CA ILE A 3 -14.37 -21.69 49.52
C ILE A 3 -14.33 -23.22 49.59
N VAL A 4 -14.59 -23.87 48.48
CA VAL A 4 -14.52 -25.33 48.37
C VAL A 4 -13.20 -25.68 47.68
N LYS A 5 -12.21 -26.17 48.48
CA LYS A 5 -10.99 -26.73 47.90
C LYS A 5 -11.33 -27.91 47.00
N ILE A 6 -11.33 -27.71 45.69
CA ILE A 6 -11.54 -28.77 44.73
C ILE A 6 -10.20 -29.48 44.45
N SER A 7 -10.20 -30.77 44.23
CA SER A 7 -8.99 -31.53 43.87
C SER A 7 -8.92 -31.78 42.37
N GLN A 8 -7.69 -31.90 41.81
CA GLN A 8 -7.50 -32.26 40.39
C GLN A 8 -8.21 -33.58 40.05
N LYS A 9 -8.21 -34.55 40.97
CA LYS A 9 -8.91 -35.84 40.82
C LYS A 9 -10.43 -35.66 40.57
N LYS A 10 -11.06 -34.67 41.23
CA LYS A 10 -12.48 -34.32 40.97
C LYS A 10 -12.65 -33.65 39.62
N LEU A 11 -11.72 -32.80 39.18
CA LEU A 11 -11.77 -32.12 37.87
C LEU A 11 -11.55 -33.09 36.70
N ASN A 12 -10.85 -34.21 36.91
CA ASN A 12 -10.68 -35.24 35.90
C ASN A 12 -11.99 -36.00 35.56
N ASN A 13 -13.04 -35.80 36.36
CA ASN A 13 -14.38 -36.30 36.05
C ASN A 13 -15.42 -35.16 36.12
N PRO A 14 -15.41 -34.26 35.15
CA PRO A 14 -16.22 -33.02 35.19
C PRO A 14 -17.72 -33.28 35.08
N GLU A 15 -18.15 -34.40 34.52
CA GLU A 15 -19.56 -34.77 34.43
C GLU A 15 -20.19 -34.97 35.82
N LYS A 16 -19.47 -35.61 36.73
CA LYS A 16 -19.93 -35.80 38.13
C LYS A 16 -20.10 -34.46 38.86
N LEU A 17 -19.31 -33.45 38.46
CA LEU A 17 -19.41 -32.11 39.04
C LEU A 17 -20.56 -31.29 38.44
N LEU A 18 -20.89 -31.49 37.19
CA LEU A 18 -22.04 -30.87 36.56
C LEU A 18 -23.39 -31.36 37.08
N LYS A 19 -23.49 -32.61 37.52
CA LYS A 19 -24.74 -33.21 38.02
C LYS A 19 -25.95 -32.89 37.16
N GLY A 20 -25.81 -33.02 35.83
CA GLY A 20 -26.87 -32.68 34.85
C GLY A 20 -27.06 -31.19 34.53
N ARG A 21 -26.37 -30.28 35.21
CA ARG A 21 -26.44 -28.82 34.93
C ARG A 21 -25.65 -28.43 33.69
N ALA A 22 -26.04 -27.35 33.04
CA ALA A 22 -25.34 -26.82 31.89
C ALA A 22 -23.95 -26.24 32.27
N SER A 23 -23.82 -25.67 33.46
CA SER A 23 -22.55 -25.16 34.00
C SER A 23 -22.52 -25.15 35.51
N VAL A 24 -21.30 -25.19 36.08
CA VAL A 24 -21.04 -25.04 37.51
C VAL A 24 -19.75 -24.26 37.73
N SER A 25 -19.68 -23.48 38.80
CA SER A 25 -18.51 -22.70 39.16
C SER A 25 -18.11 -22.95 40.61
N PHE A 26 -16.80 -23.05 40.83
CA PHE A 26 -16.22 -23.26 42.16
C PHE A 26 -15.22 -22.14 42.46
N SER A 27 -15.31 -21.54 43.64
CA SER A 27 -14.29 -20.61 44.12
C SER A 27 -13.21 -21.36 44.89
N ASP A 28 -11.96 -21.08 44.59
CA ASP A 28 -10.78 -21.65 45.26
C ASP A 28 -9.94 -20.55 45.89
N ILE A 29 -8.78 -20.88 46.40
CA ILE A 29 -7.86 -19.97 47.10
C ILE A 29 -7.35 -18.84 46.14
N ASN A 30 -6.92 -17.74 46.73
CA ASN A 30 -6.30 -16.60 46.01
C ASN A 30 -7.15 -16.09 44.84
N GLY A 31 -8.48 -16.08 44.99
CA GLY A 31 -9.37 -15.54 43.96
C GLY A 31 -9.52 -16.42 42.70
N LEU A 32 -9.06 -17.66 42.74
CA LEU A 32 -9.25 -18.59 41.62
C LEU A 32 -10.72 -19.03 41.53
N LEU A 33 -11.32 -18.85 40.37
CA LEU A 33 -12.62 -19.36 39.99
C LEU A 33 -12.44 -20.44 38.93
N ILE A 34 -13.03 -21.60 39.15
CA ILE A 34 -13.04 -22.71 38.21
C ILE A 34 -14.46 -22.82 37.66
N ARG A 35 -14.61 -22.66 36.35
CA ARG A 35 -15.90 -22.80 35.69
C ARG A 35 -15.88 -23.99 34.76
N ILE A 36 -16.86 -24.87 34.92
CA ILE A 36 -17.06 -26.08 34.12
C ILE A 36 -18.37 -25.88 33.37
N PHE A 37 -18.40 -26.11 32.09
CA PHE A 37 -19.62 -26.01 31.30
C PHE A 37 -19.65 -26.99 30.14
N ARG A 38 -20.87 -27.46 29.85
CA ARG A 38 -21.16 -28.39 28.77
C ARG A 38 -21.34 -27.65 27.46
N ARG A 39 -20.64 -28.06 26.43
CA ARG A 39 -20.89 -27.72 25.04
C ARG A 39 -21.48 -28.93 24.30
N LYS A 40 -22.07 -28.70 23.11
CA LYS A 40 -22.77 -29.77 22.35
C LYS A 40 -21.99 -31.09 22.23
N LYS A 41 -20.65 -31.04 22.12
CA LYS A 41 -19.78 -32.22 21.90
C LYS A 41 -18.72 -32.48 22.98
N PHE A 42 -18.53 -31.58 23.95
CA PHE A 42 -17.48 -31.73 24.98
C PHE A 42 -17.77 -30.87 26.21
N ILE A 43 -17.07 -31.17 27.31
CA ILE A 43 -17.07 -30.37 28.53
C ILE A 43 -15.78 -29.56 28.57
N ARG A 44 -15.92 -28.29 28.88
CA ARG A 44 -14.77 -27.35 28.99
C ARG A 44 -14.63 -26.90 30.46
N ILE A 45 -13.38 -26.90 30.91
CA ILE A 45 -12.96 -26.32 32.19
C ILE A 45 -12.18 -25.05 31.88
N ILE A 46 -12.52 -23.97 32.53
CA ILE A 46 -11.74 -22.69 32.45
C ILE A 46 -11.37 -22.25 33.85
N TYR A 47 -10.19 -21.71 33.97
CA TYR A 47 -9.66 -21.13 35.19
C TYR A 47 -9.65 -19.62 35.06
N ILE A 48 -10.15 -18.89 36.05
CA ILE A 48 -10.30 -17.44 36.05
C ILE A 48 -9.75 -16.93 37.38
N HIS A 49 -8.83 -15.96 37.32
CA HIS A 49 -8.41 -15.22 38.49
C HIS A 49 -9.32 -14.02 38.69
N ARG A 50 -9.97 -13.91 39.84
CA ARG A 50 -10.77 -12.76 40.26
C ARG A 50 -10.00 -11.97 41.30
N CYS A 51 -9.75 -10.71 41.04
CA CYS A 51 -9.05 -9.80 41.96
C CYS A 51 -9.66 -8.42 41.92
N THR A 52 -9.28 -7.59 42.88
CA THR A 52 -9.61 -6.15 42.89
C THR A 52 -8.32 -5.37 42.75
N TRP A 53 -8.26 -4.47 41.75
CA TRP A 53 -7.15 -3.56 41.52
C TRP A 53 -7.69 -2.15 41.31
N ASN A 54 -7.11 -1.16 41.97
CA ASN A 54 -7.57 0.24 41.91
C ASN A 54 -9.10 0.40 42.10
N ARG A 55 -9.68 -0.30 43.07
CA ARG A 55 -11.12 -0.34 43.41
C ARG A 55 -12.01 -0.95 42.30
N LYS A 56 -11.44 -1.48 41.23
CA LYS A 56 -12.18 -2.18 40.16
C LYS A 56 -11.98 -3.69 40.27
N ARG A 57 -13.09 -4.43 40.07
CA ARG A 57 -13.04 -5.89 40.02
C ARG A 57 -12.57 -6.33 38.64
N ILE A 58 -11.56 -7.20 38.59
CA ILE A 58 -10.95 -7.74 37.37
C ILE A 58 -11.13 -9.24 37.35
N GLU A 59 -11.51 -9.80 36.20
CA GLU A 59 -11.55 -11.22 35.91
C GLU A 59 -10.56 -11.52 34.78
N ILE A 60 -9.58 -12.38 35.05
CA ILE A 60 -8.52 -12.75 34.12
C ILE A 60 -8.60 -14.23 33.83
N HIS A 61 -8.81 -14.57 32.57
CA HIS A 61 -8.82 -15.98 32.14
C HIS A 61 -7.40 -16.54 32.11
N LEU A 62 -7.18 -17.64 32.84
CA LEU A 62 -5.88 -18.30 32.92
C LEU A 62 -5.78 -19.36 31.81
N LYS A 63 -4.74 -19.30 31.03
CA LYS A 63 -4.45 -20.25 29.94
C LYS A 63 -3.62 -21.40 30.47
N VAL A 64 -4.19 -22.18 31.36
CA VAL A 64 -3.58 -23.37 31.95
C VAL A 64 -4.51 -24.56 31.89
N THR A 65 -3.94 -25.75 31.87
CA THR A 65 -4.66 -27.03 31.79
C THR A 65 -4.78 -27.73 33.12
N THR A 66 -3.96 -27.34 34.11
CA THR A 66 -3.96 -27.98 35.45
C THR A 66 -4.38 -27.01 36.54
N LEU A 67 -5.00 -27.57 37.58
CA LEU A 67 -5.38 -26.83 38.78
C LEU A 67 -4.16 -26.31 39.54
N SER A 68 -3.06 -27.06 39.54
CA SER A 68 -1.80 -26.70 40.21
C SER A 68 -1.24 -25.40 39.60
N ASP A 69 -1.17 -25.33 38.26
CA ASP A 69 -0.65 -24.17 37.59
C ASP A 69 -1.55 -22.94 37.77
N ALA A 70 -2.89 -23.17 37.72
CA ALA A 70 -3.85 -22.13 38.01
C ALA A 70 -3.65 -21.51 39.40
N ARG A 71 -3.44 -22.33 40.41
CA ARG A 71 -3.19 -21.88 41.79
C ARG A 71 -1.89 -21.11 41.92
N LYS A 72 -0.78 -21.59 41.33
CA LYS A 72 0.51 -20.89 41.32
C LYS A 72 0.43 -19.51 40.69
N ILE A 73 -0.31 -19.39 39.58
CA ILE A 73 -0.50 -18.08 38.93
C ILE A 73 -1.35 -17.15 39.79
N CYS A 74 -2.45 -17.65 40.38
CA CYS A 74 -3.28 -16.85 41.28
C CYS A 74 -2.51 -16.35 42.51
N GLU A 75 -1.66 -17.21 43.08
CA GLU A 75 -0.80 -16.87 44.22
C GLU A 75 0.16 -15.74 43.86
N LYS A 76 0.94 -15.89 42.77
CA LYS A 76 1.86 -14.85 42.28
C LYS A 76 1.15 -13.52 42.03
N ARG A 77 -0.04 -13.55 41.42
CA ARG A 77 -0.83 -12.35 41.15
C ARG A 77 -1.37 -11.69 42.41
N THR A 78 -1.80 -12.50 43.36
CA THR A 78 -2.27 -12.02 44.67
C THR A 78 -1.11 -11.34 45.43
N ASP A 79 0.07 -11.93 45.40
CA ASP A 79 1.26 -11.36 46.01
C ASP A 79 1.72 -10.05 45.31
N ALA A 80 1.62 -9.99 43.98
CA ALA A 80 1.85 -8.72 43.26
C ALA A 80 0.91 -7.62 43.74
N ILE A 81 -0.40 -7.90 43.88
CA ILE A 81 -1.39 -6.94 44.38
C ILE A 81 -1.07 -6.50 45.83
N ARG A 82 -0.72 -7.45 46.70
CA ARG A 82 -0.32 -7.14 48.08
C ARG A 82 0.89 -6.20 48.17
N ASN A 83 1.78 -6.33 47.20
CA ASN A 83 2.96 -5.47 47.05
C ASN A 83 2.71 -4.19 46.23
N GLY A 84 1.45 -3.79 46.05
CA GLY A 84 1.08 -2.58 45.31
C GLY A 84 1.34 -2.63 43.80
N ARG A 85 1.48 -3.85 43.21
CA ARG A 85 1.79 -4.04 41.80
C ARG A 85 0.56 -4.58 41.06
N HIS A 86 0.46 -4.30 39.76
CA HIS A 86 -0.62 -4.81 38.93
C HIS A 86 -0.66 -6.37 38.98
N PRO A 87 -1.83 -7.03 38.99
CA PRO A 87 -1.95 -8.49 39.06
C PRO A 87 -1.26 -9.25 37.92
N ASP A 88 -1.02 -8.61 36.79
CA ASP A 88 -0.25 -9.18 35.67
C ASP A 88 1.25 -8.93 35.78
N TYR A 89 1.72 -8.37 36.90
CA TYR A 89 3.13 -8.23 37.18
C TYR A 89 3.76 -9.62 37.40
N SER A 90 4.21 -10.24 36.31
CA SER A 90 5.17 -11.35 36.37
C SER A 90 6.52 -10.73 36.68
N GLY A 91 7.21 -11.15 37.74
CA GLY A 91 8.55 -10.70 38.08
C GLY A 91 9.65 -11.07 37.08
N ILE A 92 9.30 -11.59 35.94
CA ILE A 92 10.08 -11.64 34.72
C ILE A 92 9.90 -10.27 34.08
N GLN A 93 10.98 -9.51 33.88
CA GLN A 93 11.02 -8.45 32.91
C GLN A 93 10.64 -9.05 31.55
N GLN A 94 9.35 -9.13 31.24
CA GLN A 94 8.92 -9.09 29.86
C GLN A 94 9.40 -7.69 29.44
N THR A 95 10.40 -7.66 28.58
CA THR A 95 10.75 -6.45 27.83
C THR A 95 9.43 -5.93 27.28
N GLN A 96 8.96 -4.82 27.87
CA GLN A 96 7.70 -4.22 27.42
C GLN A 96 7.88 -3.90 25.94
N LEU A 97 7.20 -4.64 25.10
CA LEU A 97 7.26 -4.41 23.65
C LEU A 97 6.83 -2.97 23.38
N THR A 98 7.71 -2.21 22.79
CA THR A 98 7.46 -0.84 22.38
C THR A 98 6.90 -0.80 20.96
N PHE A 99 6.41 0.35 20.53
CA PHE A 99 5.96 0.51 19.16
C PHE A 99 7.12 0.42 18.15
N ASN A 100 8.36 0.76 18.56
CA ASN A 100 9.55 0.55 17.74
C ASN A 100 9.81 -0.94 17.48
N ASP A 101 9.64 -1.79 18.50
CA ASP A 101 9.78 -3.24 18.31
C ASP A 101 8.72 -3.78 17.33
N ALA A 102 7.51 -3.24 17.38
CA ALA A 102 6.45 -3.57 16.43
C ALA A 102 6.78 -3.13 14.99
N ILE A 103 7.36 -1.95 14.82
CA ILE A 103 7.82 -1.45 13.51
C ILE A 103 8.88 -2.39 12.92
N GLU A 104 9.89 -2.77 13.70
CA GLU A 104 10.99 -3.62 13.22
C GLU A 104 10.50 -5.05 12.90
N ALA A 105 9.62 -5.61 13.71
CA ALA A 105 8.99 -6.90 13.41
C ALA A 105 8.18 -6.85 12.10
N TYR A 106 7.45 -5.75 11.87
CA TYR A 106 6.69 -5.56 10.64
C TYR A 106 7.58 -5.37 9.41
N LYS A 107 8.68 -4.61 9.53
CA LYS A 107 9.68 -4.46 8.46
C LYS A 107 10.29 -5.81 8.06
N THR A 108 10.67 -6.61 9.06
CA THR A 108 11.22 -7.96 8.83
C THR A 108 10.23 -8.83 8.05
N LYS A 109 8.95 -8.82 8.42
CA LYS A 109 7.91 -9.52 7.67
C LYS A 109 7.81 -9.06 6.21
N LYS A 110 8.02 -7.77 5.96
CA LYS A 110 7.82 -7.15 4.64
C LYS A 110 9.09 -7.08 3.78
N SER A 111 10.25 -7.39 4.34
CA SER A 111 11.56 -7.24 3.69
C SER A 111 11.64 -7.86 2.28
N ASN A 112 11.03 -9.05 2.09
CA ASN A 112 11.06 -9.77 0.83
C ASN A 112 9.94 -9.38 -0.15
N SER A 113 8.96 -8.59 0.30
CA SER A 113 7.77 -8.26 -0.50
C SER A 113 7.71 -6.79 -0.95
N TRP A 114 8.48 -5.91 -0.31
CA TRP A 114 8.48 -4.50 -0.63
C TRP A 114 9.58 -4.12 -1.61
N SER A 115 9.24 -3.25 -2.56
CA SER A 115 10.26 -2.57 -3.36
C SER A 115 11.04 -1.57 -2.50
N ALA A 116 12.27 -1.24 -2.90
CA ALA A 116 13.08 -0.22 -2.22
C ALA A 116 12.33 1.12 -2.09
N ARG A 117 11.56 1.52 -3.11
CA ARG A 117 10.73 2.74 -3.10
C ARG A 117 9.64 2.66 -2.01
N THR A 118 8.96 1.52 -1.88
CA THR A 118 7.93 1.31 -0.85
C THR A 118 8.52 1.34 0.55
N LEU A 119 9.67 0.70 0.74
CA LEU A 119 10.40 0.71 2.01
C LEU A 119 10.84 2.11 2.40
N ASN A 120 11.39 2.88 1.46
CA ASN A 120 11.80 4.26 1.71
C ASN A 120 10.60 5.14 2.05
N GLU A 121 9.48 5.00 1.37
CA GLU A 121 8.25 5.73 1.68
C GLU A 121 7.73 5.38 3.08
N PHE A 122 7.69 4.09 3.43
CA PHE A 122 7.33 3.63 4.77
C PHE A 122 8.24 4.25 5.83
N ASN A 123 9.56 4.12 5.66
CA ASN A 123 10.54 4.65 6.61
C ASN A 123 10.38 6.16 6.80
N ASN A 124 10.22 6.92 5.72
CA ASN A 124 10.04 8.38 5.80
C ASN A 124 8.77 8.77 6.57
N ILE A 125 7.64 8.11 6.29
CA ILE A 125 6.37 8.40 6.96
C ILE A 125 6.45 8.01 8.44
N ILE A 126 6.97 6.84 8.75
CA ILE A 126 7.06 6.32 10.12
C ILE A 126 8.05 7.14 10.95
N SER A 127 9.24 7.44 10.42
CA SER A 127 10.25 8.24 11.15
C SER A 127 9.81 9.69 11.40
N LEU A 128 9.06 10.28 10.47
CA LEU A 128 8.63 11.68 10.60
C LEU A 128 7.38 11.85 11.47
N HIS A 129 6.42 10.94 11.37
CA HIS A 129 5.10 11.14 11.97
C HIS A 129 4.79 10.22 13.16
N VAL A 130 5.39 9.05 13.24
CA VAL A 130 5.02 8.00 14.21
C VAL A 130 6.07 7.86 15.31
N VAL A 131 7.31 7.53 14.96
CA VAL A 131 8.39 7.27 15.91
C VAL A 131 8.57 8.38 16.94
N PRO A 132 8.62 9.69 16.58
CA PRO A 132 8.85 10.75 17.55
C PRO A 132 7.73 10.89 18.61
N ARG A 133 6.56 10.31 18.36
CA ARG A 133 5.36 10.48 19.21
C ARG A 133 5.03 9.24 20.02
N ILE A 134 5.19 8.06 19.44
CA ILE A 134 4.78 6.80 20.07
C ILE A 134 5.84 5.69 19.99
N GLY A 135 6.98 5.91 19.38
CA GLY A 135 7.99 4.87 19.14
C GLY A 135 8.44 4.14 20.42
N THR A 136 8.64 4.85 21.49
CA THR A 136 9.08 4.29 22.81
C THR A 136 7.92 3.90 23.71
N VAL A 137 6.67 4.07 23.26
CA VAL A 137 5.50 3.77 24.07
C VAL A 137 5.24 2.27 24.06
N SER A 138 4.89 1.72 25.23
CA SER A 138 4.48 0.31 25.36
C SER A 138 3.23 0.03 24.53
N LEU A 139 3.22 -1.12 23.83
CA LEU A 139 2.09 -1.55 22.99
C LEU A 139 0.77 -1.69 23.76
N GLU A 140 0.82 -1.94 25.06
CA GLU A 140 -0.37 -2.01 25.93
C GLU A 140 -1.13 -0.68 26.03
N LEU A 141 -0.43 0.44 25.84
CA LEU A 141 -1.00 1.78 25.87
C LEU A 141 -1.50 2.25 24.51
N ILE A 142 -1.10 1.57 23.45
CA ILE A 142 -1.47 1.93 22.09
C ILE A 142 -2.91 1.48 21.81
N ASN A 143 -3.78 2.45 21.67
CA ASN A 143 -5.18 2.26 21.27
C ASN A 143 -5.64 3.39 20.35
N VAL A 144 -6.84 3.27 19.81
CA VAL A 144 -7.42 4.22 18.84
C VAL A 144 -7.38 5.66 19.37
N ASN A 145 -7.79 5.88 20.63
CA ASN A 145 -7.85 7.24 21.21
C ASN A 145 -6.45 7.83 21.40
N TYR A 146 -5.51 7.02 21.87
CA TYR A 146 -4.13 7.45 22.07
C TYR A 146 -3.47 7.86 20.74
N VAL A 147 -3.59 7.04 19.73
CA VAL A 147 -3.03 7.31 18.39
C VAL A 147 -3.70 8.53 17.75
N LYS A 148 -5.02 8.65 17.89
CA LYS A 148 -5.78 9.81 17.41
C LYS A 148 -5.22 11.10 17.98
N GLU A 149 -5.14 11.21 19.29
CA GLU A 149 -4.65 12.41 20.00
C GLU A 149 -3.18 12.73 19.64
N LYS A 150 -2.30 11.73 19.68
CA LYS A 150 -0.84 11.97 19.55
C LYS A 150 -0.39 12.20 18.12
N ILE A 151 -1.08 11.65 17.12
CA ILE A 151 -0.61 11.68 15.72
C ILE A 151 -1.66 12.25 14.78
N LEU A 152 -2.89 11.67 14.80
CA LEU A 152 -3.76 11.83 13.64
C LEU A 152 -4.47 13.17 13.61
N ASP A 153 -4.87 13.72 14.77
CA ASP A 153 -5.55 15.03 14.85
C ASP A 153 -4.66 16.15 14.28
N ASN A 154 -3.35 16.11 14.53
CA ASN A 154 -2.43 17.10 13.97
C ASN A 154 -2.39 17.02 12.43
N LEU A 155 -2.30 15.82 11.86
CA LEU A 155 -2.28 15.63 10.41
C LEU A 155 -3.63 16.00 9.76
N PHE A 156 -4.73 15.75 10.45
CA PHE A 156 -6.06 16.12 9.97
C PHE A 156 -6.25 17.64 9.96
N ASN A 157 -5.89 18.31 11.04
CA ASN A 157 -5.96 19.78 11.17
C ASN A 157 -5.06 20.49 10.15
N ASP A 158 -3.87 19.92 9.87
CA ASP A 158 -2.96 20.40 8.83
C ASP A 158 -3.47 20.10 7.40
N LYS A 159 -4.63 19.46 7.24
CA LYS A 159 -5.20 19.03 5.94
C LYS A 159 -4.28 18.09 5.14
N LYS A 160 -3.35 17.39 5.80
CA LYS A 160 -2.44 16.42 5.18
C LYS A 160 -3.12 15.06 4.98
N TYR A 161 -4.27 15.04 4.32
CA TYR A 161 -5.15 13.87 4.23
C TYR A 161 -4.50 12.64 3.58
N ASN A 162 -3.65 12.82 2.57
CA ASN A 162 -2.97 11.69 1.94
C ASN A 162 -1.95 11.05 2.87
N THR A 163 -1.17 11.85 3.60
CA THR A 163 -0.24 11.37 4.63
C THR A 163 -1.00 10.70 5.76
N LEU A 164 -2.10 11.30 6.22
CA LEU A 164 -2.95 10.75 7.28
C LEU A 164 -3.50 9.36 6.89
N LYS A 165 -4.01 9.20 5.67
CA LYS A 165 -4.49 7.89 5.16
C LYS A 165 -3.38 6.83 5.17
N LYS A 166 -2.16 7.20 4.78
CA LYS A 166 -0.99 6.30 4.80
C LYS A 166 -0.58 5.93 6.22
N VAL A 167 -0.52 6.91 7.12
CA VAL A 167 -0.22 6.68 8.55
C VAL A 167 -1.23 5.71 9.16
N ILE A 168 -2.54 5.94 8.96
CA ILE A 168 -3.59 5.04 9.42
C ILE A 168 -3.40 3.62 8.87
N SER A 169 -3.11 3.49 7.59
CA SER A 169 -2.89 2.19 6.95
C SER A 169 -1.69 1.46 7.55
N TYR A 170 -0.57 2.15 7.77
CA TYR A 170 0.63 1.55 8.36
C TYR A 170 0.42 1.16 9.82
N LEU A 171 -0.16 2.05 10.64
CA LEU A 171 -0.46 1.74 12.05
C LEU A 171 -1.34 0.50 12.20
N LYS A 172 -2.41 0.41 11.40
CA LYS A 172 -3.28 -0.78 11.38
C LYS A 172 -2.50 -2.03 10.99
N SER A 173 -1.70 -1.96 9.93
CA SER A 173 -0.96 -3.12 9.43
C SER A 173 0.13 -3.59 10.40
N ILE A 174 0.81 -2.67 11.09
CA ILE A 174 1.79 -2.97 12.14
C ILE A 174 1.10 -3.65 13.32
N MET A 175 0.04 -3.04 13.85
CA MET A 175 -0.65 -3.58 15.03
C MET A 175 -1.36 -4.90 14.72
N GLN A 176 -1.98 -5.04 13.55
CA GLN A 176 -2.55 -6.31 13.11
C GLN A 176 -1.49 -7.43 13.06
N HIS A 177 -0.26 -7.11 12.60
CA HIS A 177 0.83 -8.07 12.61
C HIS A 177 1.21 -8.49 14.03
N ILE A 178 1.35 -7.52 14.94
CA ILE A 178 1.68 -7.77 16.34
C ILE A 178 0.57 -8.56 17.04
N CYS A 179 -0.69 -8.21 16.83
CA CYS A 179 -1.82 -8.96 17.38
C CYS A 179 -1.83 -10.42 16.91
N ASN A 180 -1.43 -10.67 15.66
CA ASN A 180 -1.31 -12.03 15.14
C ASN A 180 -0.14 -12.82 15.77
N LEU A 181 0.96 -12.15 16.10
CA LEU A 181 2.12 -12.79 16.77
C LEU A 181 1.88 -12.98 18.27
N HIS A 182 1.18 -12.05 18.90
CA HIS A 182 0.98 -11.97 20.34
C HIS A 182 -0.51 -11.93 20.70
N HIS A 183 -1.32 -12.79 20.05
CA HIS A 183 -2.79 -12.83 20.20
C HIS A 183 -3.25 -12.99 21.66
N ASP A 184 -2.37 -13.47 22.52
CA ASP A 184 -2.63 -13.67 23.94
C ASP A 184 -2.51 -12.41 24.79
N GLN A 185 -1.89 -11.36 24.28
CA GLN A 185 -1.62 -10.13 25.04
C GLN A 185 -2.75 -9.09 24.92
N GLY A 186 -3.71 -9.31 24.01
CA GLY A 186 -4.91 -8.45 23.90
C GLY A 186 -4.65 -7.04 23.41
N PHE A 187 -3.59 -6.84 22.60
CA PHE A 187 -3.29 -5.54 21.99
C PHE A 187 -4.44 -5.06 21.08
N ASP A 188 -4.65 -3.75 20.99
CA ASP A 188 -5.61 -3.14 20.07
C ASP A 188 -5.07 -3.23 18.62
N ASP A 189 -5.82 -3.85 17.72
CA ASP A 189 -5.48 -3.98 16.31
C ASP A 189 -5.67 -2.70 15.50
N LEU A 190 -6.18 -1.66 16.12
CA LEU A 190 -6.43 -0.34 15.54
C LEU A 190 -7.37 -0.35 14.29
N HIS A 191 -8.17 -1.41 14.08
CA HIS A 191 -9.05 -1.51 12.90
C HIS A 191 -10.04 -0.33 12.79
N ARG A 192 -10.45 0.26 13.92
CA ARG A 192 -11.40 1.39 13.98
C ARG A 192 -10.82 2.70 13.48
N LEU A 193 -9.49 2.85 13.34
CA LEU A 193 -8.87 4.09 12.87
C LEU A 193 -9.41 4.56 11.53
N SER A 194 -9.78 3.63 10.65
CA SER A 194 -10.34 3.99 9.33
C SER A 194 -11.70 4.68 9.39
N LYS A 195 -12.38 4.64 10.55
CA LYS A 195 -13.72 5.25 10.76
C LYS A 195 -13.66 6.51 11.63
N VAL A 196 -12.46 6.96 12.01
CA VAL A 196 -12.29 8.11 12.93
C VAL A 196 -12.49 9.44 12.22
N TYR A 197 -12.20 9.50 10.91
CA TYR A 197 -12.26 10.72 10.13
C TYR A 197 -13.07 10.53 8.87
N ASP A 198 -13.92 11.52 8.58
CA ASP A 198 -14.53 11.68 7.27
C ASP A 198 -13.56 12.45 6.37
N PHE A 199 -13.07 11.80 5.34
CA PHE A 199 -12.16 12.42 4.40
C PHE A 199 -12.93 13.10 3.28
N PRO A 200 -12.50 14.29 2.84
CA PRO A 200 -13.06 14.85 1.61
C PRO A 200 -12.88 13.86 0.47
N ARG A 201 -13.84 13.85 -0.45
CA ARG A 201 -13.75 13.02 -1.66
C ARG A 201 -12.43 13.34 -2.37
N GLY A 202 -11.67 12.31 -2.70
CA GLY A 202 -10.43 12.48 -3.46
C GLY A 202 -10.75 13.13 -4.79
N HIS A 203 -9.98 14.14 -5.16
CA HIS A 203 -10.05 14.65 -6.52
C HIS A 203 -9.41 13.62 -7.45
N HIS A 204 -10.06 13.33 -8.57
CA HIS A 204 -9.43 12.62 -9.68
C HIS A 204 -8.20 13.41 -10.16
N PHE A 205 -7.27 12.76 -10.84
CA PHE A 205 -6.17 13.49 -11.47
C PHE A 205 -6.74 14.62 -12.33
N LYS A 206 -6.26 15.84 -12.08
CA LYS A 206 -6.71 16.98 -12.86
C LYS A 206 -6.39 16.72 -14.33
N THR A 207 -7.38 16.86 -15.18
CA THR A 207 -7.30 16.77 -16.64
C THR A 207 -7.97 18.00 -17.21
N MET A 208 -7.64 18.38 -18.43
CA MET A 208 -8.27 19.50 -19.14
C MET A 208 -9.58 19.10 -19.81
N ILE A 209 -10.03 17.86 -19.60
CA ILE A 209 -11.28 17.35 -20.19
C ILE A 209 -12.37 17.46 -19.12
N ASP A 210 -13.46 18.15 -19.45
CA ASP A 210 -14.62 18.29 -18.56
C ASP A 210 -15.74 17.32 -18.96
N ARG A 211 -16.19 17.37 -20.20
CA ARG A 211 -17.26 16.52 -20.74
C ARG A 211 -16.76 15.26 -21.45
N GLY A 212 -15.47 15.22 -21.75
CA GLY A 212 -14.86 14.08 -22.40
C GLY A 212 -15.22 13.96 -23.87
N THR A 213 -15.27 15.05 -24.61
CA THR A 213 -15.49 15.03 -26.07
C THR A 213 -14.16 14.92 -26.83
N VAL A 214 -14.22 14.50 -28.10
CA VAL A 214 -13.03 14.43 -28.96
C VAL A 214 -12.44 15.83 -29.19
N ASP A 215 -13.29 16.85 -29.33
CA ASP A 215 -12.85 18.24 -29.53
C ASP A 215 -12.13 18.79 -28.30
N GLU A 216 -12.65 18.55 -27.09
CA GLU A 216 -11.93 18.92 -25.85
C GLU A 216 -10.55 18.24 -25.73
N ILE A 217 -10.44 16.99 -26.16
CA ILE A 217 -9.16 16.27 -26.17
C ILE A 217 -8.22 16.93 -27.19
N ARG A 218 -8.71 17.25 -28.40
CA ARG A 218 -7.95 17.93 -29.45
C ARG A 218 -7.42 19.27 -28.97
N ASP A 219 -8.30 20.13 -28.47
CA ASP A 219 -7.95 21.47 -27.98
C ASP A 219 -6.93 21.37 -26.82
N SER A 220 -7.12 20.41 -25.92
CA SER A 220 -6.18 20.17 -24.81
C SER A 220 -4.79 19.78 -25.29
N ILE A 221 -4.69 18.86 -26.26
CA ILE A 221 -3.39 18.46 -26.83
C ILE A 221 -2.72 19.64 -27.52
N GLN A 222 -3.46 20.40 -28.33
CA GLN A 222 -2.94 21.59 -29.02
C GLN A 222 -2.42 22.62 -28.03
N GLU A 223 -3.17 22.93 -26.97
CA GLU A 223 -2.74 23.91 -25.96
C GLU A 223 -1.49 23.41 -25.22
N ILE A 224 -1.43 22.12 -24.86
CA ILE A 224 -0.28 21.53 -24.17
C ILE A 224 0.97 21.68 -25.03
N PHE A 225 0.93 21.26 -26.29
CA PHE A 225 2.10 21.30 -27.15
C PHE A 225 2.51 22.74 -27.53
N LYS A 226 1.56 23.63 -27.73
CA LYS A 226 1.81 25.07 -27.91
C LYS A 226 2.58 25.65 -26.72
N LYS A 227 2.19 25.30 -25.49
CA LYS A 227 2.90 25.79 -24.30
C LYS A 227 4.28 25.15 -24.13
N ILE A 228 4.39 23.83 -24.38
CA ILE A 228 5.66 23.09 -24.21
C ILE A 228 6.68 23.49 -25.28
N SER A 229 6.27 23.75 -26.51
CA SER A 229 7.17 24.15 -27.60
C SER A 229 8.02 25.39 -27.27
N VAL A 230 7.44 26.38 -26.58
CA VAL A 230 8.11 27.64 -26.21
C VAL A 230 8.95 27.55 -24.93
N LEU A 231 8.84 26.46 -24.14
CA LEU A 231 9.64 26.30 -22.92
C LEU A 231 11.13 26.14 -23.25
N LYS A 232 11.97 26.83 -22.49
CA LYS A 232 13.42 26.68 -22.58
C LYS A 232 13.87 25.46 -21.81
N CYS A 233 14.59 24.57 -22.48
CA CYS A 233 15.20 23.36 -21.87
C CYS A 233 16.72 23.41 -22.10
N ARG A 234 17.48 22.88 -21.14
CA ARG A 234 18.94 22.69 -21.28
C ARG A 234 19.29 21.76 -22.44
N THR A 235 18.47 20.74 -22.66
CA THR A 235 18.57 19.79 -23.78
C THR A 235 17.17 19.56 -24.34
N ILE A 236 17.06 19.12 -25.59
CA ILE A 236 15.76 18.78 -26.20
C ILE A 236 15.16 17.50 -25.67
N MET A 237 15.97 16.64 -25.04
CA MET A 237 15.59 15.29 -24.63
C MET A 237 14.31 15.21 -23.77
N PRO A 238 14.09 16.07 -22.73
CA PRO A 238 12.84 16.05 -21.97
C PRO A 238 11.59 16.35 -22.79
N LYS A 239 11.70 17.19 -23.84
CA LYS A 239 10.58 17.48 -24.74
C LYS A 239 10.27 16.28 -25.61
N ILE A 240 11.29 15.63 -26.19
CA ILE A 240 11.13 14.40 -26.97
C ILE A 240 10.49 13.31 -26.11
N ALA A 241 10.98 13.11 -24.88
CA ALA A 241 10.43 12.14 -23.96
C ALA A 241 8.94 12.40 -23.65
N LEU A 242 8.58 13.67 -23.43
CA LEU A 242 7.21 14.05 -23.16
C LEU A 242 6.31 13.83 -24.38
N GLU A 243 6.78 14.16 -25.59
CA GLU A 243 6.02 13.92 -26.82
C GLU A 243 5.80 12.42 -27.04
N ILE A 244 6.85 11.59 -26.90
CA ILE A 244 6.72 10.13 -26.97
C ILE A 244 5.69 9.61 -25.95
N ASN A 245 5.65 10.21 -24.75
CA ASN A 245 4.70 9.79 -23.72
C ASN A 245 3.22 10.00 -24.11
N PHE A 246 2.94 11.03 -24.90
CA PHE A 246 1.59 11.25 -25.44
C PHE A 246 1.15 10.10 -26.37
N TYR A 247 2.04 9.61 -27.20
CA TYR A 247 1.75 8.53 -28.11
C TYR A 247 1.61 7.18 -27.41
N LEU A 248 2.54 6.89 -26.49
CA LEU A 248 2.64 5.57 -25.85
C LEU A 248 1.78 5.40 -24.60
N LEU A 249 1.25 6.48 -24.04
CA LEU A 249 0.44 6.46 -22.82
C LEU A 249 1.12 5.74 -21.63
N LEU A 250 2.45 5.73 -21.58
CA LEU A 250 3.22 5.10 -20.51
C LEU A 250 3.18 5.91 -19.22
N ARG A 251 3.47 5.29 -18.08
CA ARG A 251 3.80 6.03 -16.87
C ARG A 251 5.18 6.67 -17.03
N VAL A 252 5.38 7.86 -16.46
CA VAL A 252 6.68 8.55 -16.57
C VAL A 252 7.83 7.67 -16.08
N SER A 253 7.60 6.86 -15.05
CA SER A 253 8.59 5.91 -14.55
C SER A 253 8.92 4.79 -15.55
N GLU A 254 7.98 4.37 -16.37
CA GLU A 254 8.18 3.39 -17.44
C GLU A 254 8.94 4.06 -18.60
N LEU A 255 8.55 5.26 -18.99
CA LEU A 255 9.16 6.03 -20.06
C LEU A 255 10.66 6.28 -19.83
N VAL A 256 11.03 6.80 -18.67
CA VAL A 256 12.45 7.18 -18.41
C VAL A 256 13.38 5.98 -18.30
N ASN A 257 12.83 4.78 -18.07
CA ASN A 257 13.57 3.54 -17.95
C ASN A 257 13.71 2.75 -19.28
N ILE A 258 13.21 3.29 -20.40
CA ILE A 258 13.35 2.64 -21.71
C ILE A 258 14.83 2.51 -22.08
N ARG A 259 15.25 1.30 -22.39
CA ARG A 259 16.60 0.99 -22.85
C ARG A 259 16.62 0.89 -24.37
N ILE A 260 17.78 1.13 -24.98
CA ILE A 260 17.95 1.05 -26.43
C ILE A 260 17.62 -0.35 -26.93
N GLN A 261 18.05 -1.39 -26.21
CA GLN A 261 17.77 -2.78 -26.53
C GLN A 261 16.28 -3.18 -26.45
N ASP A 262 15.46 -2.38 -25.78
CA ASP A 262 14.03 -2.65 -25.64
C ASP A 262 13.22 -2.19 -26.87
N LEU A 263 13.87 -1.49 -27.82
CA LEU A 263 13.28 -1.03 -29.07
C LEU A 263 13.53 -2.04 -30.20
N ASP A 264 12.47 -2.69 -30.65
CA ASP A 264 12.49 -3.59 -31.81
C ASP A 264 11.80 -2.90 -33.00
N PHE A 265 12.59 -2.22 -33.84
CA PHE A 265 12.08 -1.49 -35.01
C PHE A 265 11.67 -2.43 -36.16
N GLU A 266 12.13 -3.70 -36.17
CA GLU A 266 11.71 -4.67 -37.18
C GLU A 266 10.30 -5.19 -36.89
N LYS A 267 9.97 -5.40 -35.61
CA LYS A 267 8.65 -5.84 -35.16
C LYS A 267 7.70 -4.71 -34.84
N HIS A 268 8.19 -3.45 -34.87
CA HIS A 268 7.43 -2.26 -34.47
C HIS A 268 6.94 -2.36 -33.01
N LEU A 269 7.84 -2.75 -32.09
CA LEU A 269 7.51 -2.98 -30.68
C LEU A 269 8.52 -2.30 -29.75
N LEU A 270 8.00 -1.81 -28.61
CA LEU A 270 8.77 -1.47 -27.43
C LEU A 270 8.50 -2.52 -26.35
N HIS A 271 9.53 -3.13 -25.82
CA HIS A 271 9.45 -4.00 -24.65
C HIS A 271 9.63 -3.16 -23.38
N VAL A 272 8.66 -3.21 -22.47
CA VAL A 272 8.74 -2.61 -21.13
C VAL A 272 8.88 -3.76 -20.13
N PRO A 273 10.09 -4.07 -19.65
CA PRO A 273 10.35 -5.27 -18.85
C PRO A 273 9.50 -5.35 -17.58
N LYS A 274 9.21 -4.18 -16.99
CA LYS A 274 8.42 -4.10 -15.76
C LYS A 274 7.52 -2.88 -15.77
N THR A 275 6.24 -3.09 -15.45
CA THR A 275 5.29 -2.00 -15.17
C THR A 275 4.88 -2.03 -13.69
N LYS A 276 4.02 -1.11 -13.28
CA LYS A 276 3.45 -1.14 -11.91
C LYS A 276 2.63 -2.39 -11.63
N THR A 277 2.07 -3.00 -12.68
CA THR A 277 1.09 -4.09 -12.58
C THR A 277 1.57 -5.40 -13.19
N ILE A 278 2.59 -5.37 -14.04
CA ILE A 278 3.16 -6.52 -14.76
C ILE A 278 4.62 -6.63 -14.34
N SER A 279 5.03 -7.80 -13.86
CA SER A 279 6.41 -8.06 -13.44
C SER A 279 7.27 -8.52 -14.62
N GLU A 280 8.59 -8.49 -14.44
CA GLU A 280 9.53 -9.03 -15.41
C GLU A 280 9.38 -10.55 -15.56
N GLU A 281 9.05 -11.23 -14.46
CA GLU A 281 8.76 -12.68 -14.44
C GLU A 281 7.51 -13.05 -15.27
N ASP A 282 6.56 -12.11 -15.41
CA ASP A 282 5.40 -12.26 -16.29
C ASP A 282 5.75 -12.01 -17.78
N GLY A 283 7.02 -11.77 -18.14
CA GLY A 283 7.48 -11.48 -19.50
C GLY A 283 7.45 -9.99 -19.89
N GLY A 284 7.10 -9.10 -18.96
CA GLY A 284 7.00 -7.67 -19.21
C GLY A 284 5.77 -7.29 -20.04
N PHE A 285 5.83 -6.16 -20.71
CA PHE A 285 4.74 -5.58 -21.48
C PHE A 285 5.23 -5.04 -22.82
N TYR A 286 4.60 -5.43 -23.91
CA TYR A 286 4.95 -4.95 -25.25
C TYR A 286 4.02 -3.79 -25.66
N VAL A 287 4.58 -2.73 -26.22
CA VAL A 287 3.84 -1.57 -26.73
C VAL A 287 4.04 -1.46 -28.23
N PRO A 288 2.98 -1.47 -29.05
CA PRO A 288 3.08 -1.25 -30.48
C PRO A 288 3.59 0.16 -30.77
N LEU A 289 4.52 0.28 -31.72
CA LEU A 289 5.06 1.55 -32.18
C LEU A 289 4.45 1.91 -33.52
N SER A 290 3.95 3.14 -33.68
CA SER A 290 3.65 3.72 -34.98
C SER A 290 4.93 4.19 -35.65
N GLU A 291 4.92 4.34 -36.96
CA GLU A 291 6.08 4.85 -37.72
C GLU A 291 6.56 6.20 -37.18
N HIS A 292 5.64 7.09 -36.84
CA HIS A 292 5.99 8.41 -36.27
C HIS A 292 6.72 8.28 -34.92
N VAL A 293 6.27 7.40 -34.07
CA VAL A 293 6.92 7.16 -32.75
C VAL A 293 8.31 6.57 -32.92
N GLU A 294 8.51 5.70 -33.91
CA GLU A 294 9.85 5.20 -34.25
C GLU A 294 10.79 6.33 -34.71
N GLN A 295 10.27 7.24 -35.53
CA GLN A 295 11.05 8.41 -35.96
C GLN A 295 11.42 9.28 -34.75
N LEU A 296 10.52 9.51 -33.80
CA LEU A 296 10.83 10.20 -32.54
C LEU A 296 11.89 9.48 -31.72
N PHE A 297 11.84 8.14 -31.62
CA PHE A 297 12.92 7.39 -30.96
C PHE A 297 14.24 7.50 -31.71
N LYS A 298 14.27 7.37 -33.03
CA LYS A 298 15.46 7.56 -33.85
C LYS A 298 16.03 8.98 -33.66
N HIS A 299 15.15 9.98 -33.62
CA HIS A 299 15.55 11.37 -33.31
C HIS A 299 16.12 11.47 -31.89
N ALA A 300 15.48 10.91 -30.87
CA ALA A 300 16.02 10.85 -29.51
C ALA A 300 17.43 10.23 -29.48
N LEU A 301 17.59 9.07 -30.13
CA LEU A 301 18.89 8.37 -30.21
C LEU A 301 19.97 9.22 -30.89
N SER A 302 19.62 10.00 -31.95
CA SER A 302 20.58 10.90 -32.64
C SER A 302 21.04 12.10 -31.78
N LYS A 303 20.23 12.49 -30.77
CA LYS A 303 20.56 13.60 -29.85
C LYS A 303 21.27 13.16 -28.58
N ARG A 304 21.53 11.86 -28.40
CA ARG A 304 22.27 11.34 -27.24
C ARG A 304 23.73 11.80 -27.28
N THR A 305 24.23 12.08 -26.09
CA THR A 305 25.63 12.52 -25.87
C THR A 305 26.37 11.62 -24.88
N ALA A 306 25.67 10.70 -24.22
CA ALA A 306 26.25 9.77 -23.29
C ALA A 306 27.12 8.70 -23.99
N PRO A 307 28.13 8.13 -23.30
CA PRO A 307 28.95 7.06 -23.86
C PRO A 307 28.11 5.83 -24.18
N ALA A 308 28.63 4.98 -25.07
CA ALA A 308 27.96 3.74 -25.51
C ALA A 308 27.62 2.78 -24.36
N THR A 309 28.29 2.89 -23.23
CA THR A 309 28.00 2.12 -22.01
C THR A 309 26.69 2.50 -21.34
N ASN A 310 26.14 3.69 -21.64
CA ASN A 310 24.82 4.06 -21.16
C ASN A 310 23.73 3.45 -22.05
N VAL A 311 22.93 2.60 -21.48
CA VAL A 311 21.93 1.79 -22.19
C VAL A 311 20.57 2.47 -22.36
N TYR A 312 20.33 3.61 -21.71
CA TYR A 312 19.00 4.26 -21.69
C TYR A 312 18.79 5.20 -22.87
N VAL A 313 17.58 5.24 -23.41
CA VAL A 313 17.20 6.18 -24.47
C VAL A 313 17.24 7.62 -23.93
N PHE A 314 16.63 7.85 -22.77
CA PHE A 314 16.60 9.15 -22.09
C PHE A 314 17.71 9.20 -21.05
N GLU A 315 18.90 9.53 -21.49
CA GLU A 315 20.12 9.49 -20.69
C GLU A 315 20.22 10.57 -19.62
N SER A 316 20.99 10.29 -18.58
CA SER A 316 21.41 11.26 -17.57
C SER A 316 22.88 11.00 -17.16
N LYS A 317 23.54 12.06 -16.67
CA LYS A 317 24.88 11.97 -16.07
C LYS A 317 24.86 11.52 -14.61
N THR A 318 23.71 11.23 -14.05
CA THR A 318 23.57 10.70 -12.68
C THR A 318 23.91 9.20 -12.62
N ASP A 319 24.18 8.67 -11.44
CA ASP A 319 24.51 7.25 -11.22
C ASP A 319 23.44 6.28 -11.76
N SER A 320 22.19 6.72 -11.85
CA SER A 320 21.10 5.93 -12.46
C SER A 320 21.26 5.76 -13.98
N GLY A 321 22.03 6.60 -14.64
CA GLY A 321 22.22 6.60 -16.09
C GLY A 321 21.04 7.09 -16.92
N HIS A 322 19.82 7.15 -16.35
CA HIS A 322 18.60 7.62 -17.04
C HIS A 322 18.08 8.94 -16.46
N ALA A 323 17.31 9.67 -17.26
CA ALA A 323 16.61 10.88 -16.82
C ALA A 323 15.70 10.56 -15.61
N SER A 324 15.64 11.47 -14.63
CA SER A 324 14.73 11.32 -13.52
C SER A 324 13.28 11.56 -13.96
N GLU A 325 12.32 10.85 -13.36
CA GLU A 325 10.88 11.14 -13.52
C GLU A 325 10.61 12.65 -13.30
N ARG A 326 11.32 13.22 -12.32
CA ARG A 326 11.17 14.62 -11.93
C ARG A 326 11.51 15.58 -13.05
N THR A 327 12.50 15.27 -13.88
CA THR A 327 12.89 16.11 -15.04
C THR A 327 11.73 16.28 -16.01
N ILE A 328 11.01 15.20 -16.33
CA ILE A 328 9.86 15.25 -17.25
C ILE A 328 8.64 15.92 -16.59
N ILE A 329 8.41 15.59 -15.33
CA ILE A 329 7.30 16.16 -14.54
C ILE A 329 7.47 17.67 -14.37
N ASP A 330 8.67 18.15 -14.05
CA ASP A 330 8.94 19.59 -13.86
C ASP A 330 8.83 20.36 -15.17
N LEU A 331 9.29 19.80 -16.30
CA LEU A 331 9.05 20.39 -17.61
C LEU A 331 7.55 20.57 -17.85
N PHE A 332 6.74 19.55 -17.56
CA PHE A 332 5.30 19.63 -17.72
C PHE A 332 4.68 20.70 -16.81
N TYR A 333 5.10 20.79 -15.56
CA TYR A 333 4.61 21.82 -14.62
C TYR A 333 5.02 23.25 -15.00
N GLN A 334 6.17 23.45 -15.64
CA GLN A 334 6.58 24.75 -16.14
C GLN A 334 5.63 25.31 -17.21
N SER A 335 4.88 24.46 -17.89
CA SER A 335 3.83 24.88 -18.83
C SER A 335 2.63 25.54 -18.15
N ASN A 336 2.54 25.47 -16.81
CA ASN A 336 1.45 26.03 -16.00
C ASN A 336 0.05 25.61 -16.48
N LEU A 337 -0.09 24.34 -16.87
CA LEU A 337 -1.36 23.74 -17.29
C LEU A 337 -2.18 23.32 -16.07
N PRO A 338 -3.53 23.40 -16.09
CA PRO A 338 -4.40 23.02 -14.98
C PRO A 338 -4.58 21.50 -14.85
N MET A 339 -3.56 20.72 -15.24
CA MET A 339 -3.59 19.26 -15.20
C MET A 339 -2.25 18.68 -14.70
N THR A 340 -2.26 17.40 -14.40
CA THR A 340 -1.04 16.64 -14.09
C THR A 340 -0.60 15.85 -15.33
N ILE A 341 0.69 15.50 -15.42
CA ILE A 341 1.20 14.64 -16.50
C ILE A 341 0.45 13.30 -16.60
N HIS A 342 -0.08 12.78 -15.48
CA HIS A 342 -0.90 11.57 -15.47
C HIS A 342 -2.26 11.77 -16.18
N GLY A 343 -2.71 13.02 -16.34
CA GLY A 343 -3.90 13.38 -17.11
C GLY A 343 -3.80 13.02 -18.59
N ILE A 344 -2.57 12.93 -19.15
CA ILE A 344 -2.33 12.46 -20.52
C ILE A 344 -2.94 11.06 -20.73
N ARG A 345 -2.70 10.15 -19.79
CA ARG A 345 -3.25 8.79 -19.84
C ARG A 345 -4.78 8.78 -19.71
N ALA A 346 -5.34 9.70 -18.91
CA ALA A 346 -6.79 9.85 -18.80
C ALA A 346 -7.39 10.34 -20.12
N MET A 347 -6.73 11.27 -20.83
CA MET A 347 -7.16 11.70 -22.16
C MET A 347 -7.15 10.55 -23.17
N GLY A 348 -6.04 9.83 -23.28
CA GLY A 348 -5.94 8.65 -24.16
C GLY A 348 -7.00 7.59 -23.83
N ARG A 349 -7.22 7.31 -22.55
CA ARG A 349 -8.26 6.35 -22.12
C ARG A 349 -9.67 6.82 -22.51
N THR A 350 -9.95 8.10 -22.35
CA THR A 350 -11.24 8.70 -22.72
C THR A 350 -11.43 8.65 -24.24
N TRP A 351 -10.41 9.02 -25.01
CA TRP A 351 -10.45 8.95 -26.46
C TRP A 351 -10.72 7.54 -27.00
N LEU A 352 -10.02 6.53 -26.48
CA LEU A 352 -10.25 5.12 -26.80
C LEU A 352 -11.70 4.71 -26.53
N GLY A 353 -12.27 5.16 -25.39
CA GLY A 353 -13.67 4.92 -25.07
C GLY A 353 -14.65 5.59 -26.06
N LEU A 354 -14.38 6.84 -26.46
CA LEU A 354 -15.20 7.56 -27.43
C LEU A 354 -15.15 6.93 -28.83
N LYS A 355 -14.04 6.29 -29.18
CA LYS A 355 -13.89 5.50 -30.40
C LYS A 355 -14.56 4.11 -30.35
N GLY A 356 -15.20 3.77 -29.22
CA GLY A 356 -15.87 2.49 -29.07
C GLY A 356 -14.93 1.30 -28.88
N VAL A 357 -13.66 1.54 -28.52
CA VAL A 357 -12.69 0.48 -28.25
C VAL A 357 -13.16 -0.35 -27.06
N LYS A 358 -13.15 -1.68 -27.19
CA LYS A 358 -13.53 -2.59 -26.10
C LYS A 358 -12.72 -2.28 -24.84
N PHE A 359 -13.39 -2.37 -23.68
CA PHE A 359 -12.79 -2.04 -22.37
C PHE A 359 -11.44 -2.73 -22.17
N GLU A 360 -11.37 -4.03 -22.50
CA GLU A 360 -10.18 -4.85 -22.31
C GLU A 360 -8.99 -4.32 -23.12
N PHE A 361 -9.23 -3.94 -24.38
CA PHE A 361 -8.18 -3.40 -25.26
C PHE A 361 -7.73 -2.02 -24.81
N ALA A 362 -8.68 -1.16 -24.41
CA ALA A 362 -8.38 0.17 -23.90
C ALA A 362 -7.57 0.14 -22.59
N GLU A 363 -7.90 -0.78 -21.67
CA GLU A 363 -7.10 -0.98 -20.44
C GLU A 363 -5.71 -1.55 -20.77
N ALA A 364 -5.63 -2.49 -21.72
CA ALA A 364 -4.36 -3.06 -22.16
C ALA A 364 -3.45 -2.00 -22.82
N CYS A 365 -3.98 -1.04 -23.59
CA CYS A 365 -3.20 0.09 -24.13
C CYS A 365 -2.52 0.91 -23.03
N LEU A 366 -3.06 0.91 -21.81
CA LEU A 366 -2.52 1.61 -20.66
C LEU A 366 -1.66 0.73 -19.72
N SER A 367 -1.24 -0.45 -20.16
CA SER A 367 -0.52 -1.41 -19.30
C SER A 367 -1.26 -1.74 -17.99
N HIS A 368 -2.60 -1.76 -18.00
CA HIS A 368 -3.40 -2.22 -16.89
C HIS A 368 -3.69 -3.71 -17.03
N LYS A 369 -3.64 -4.45 -15.92
CA LYS A 369 -4.13 -5.83 -15.89
C LYS A 369 -5.64 -5.82 -16.07
N VAL A 370 -6.13 -6.63 -17.02
CA VAL A 370 -7.55 -6.75 -17.33
C VAL A 370 -8.19 -7.83 -16.47
N GLY A 371 -9.33 -7.51 -15.85
CA GLY A 371 -10.11 -8.45 -15.04
C GLY A 371 -9.55 -8.70 -13.63
N ASN A 372 -10.25 -9.56 -12.89
CA ASN A 372 -9.83 -10.03 -11.57
C ASN A 372 -8.80 -11.17 -11.68
N GLN A 373 -8.23 -11.61 -10.54
CA GLN A 373 -7.24 -12.70 -10.51
C GLN A 373 -7.70 -13.98 -11.23
N THR A 374 -9.00 -14.30 -11.18
CA THR A 374 -9.56 -15.47 -11.86
C THR A 374 -9.53 -15.30 -13.37
N VAL A 375 -9.94 -14.13 -13.88
CA VAL A 375 -9.89 -13.82 -15.31
C VAL A 375 -8.45 -13.84 -15.81
N GLN A 376 -7.53 -13.23 -15.07
CA GLN A 376 -6.10 -13.19 -15.41
C GLN A 376 -5.45 -14.58 -15.50
N ALA A 377 -5.89 -15.54 -14.69
CA ALA A 377 -5.39 -16.91 -14.74
C ALA A 377 -5.71 -17.62 -16.08
N TYR A 378 -6.77 -17.19 -16.76
CA TYR A 378 -7.19 -17.75 -18.05
C TYR A 378 -6.84 -16.87 -19.25
N LEU A 379 -6.64 -15.58 -19.05
CA LEU A 379 -6.31 -14.62 -20.11
C LEU A 379 -4.80 -14.65 -20.38
N ARG A 380 -4.41 -15.35 -21.44
CA ARG A 380 -3.00 -15.51 -21.87
C ARG A 380 -2.62 -14.62 -23.05
N THR A 381 -3.40 -13.59 -23.34
CA THR A 381 -3.13 -12.64 -24.42
C THR A 381 -2.95 -11.24 -23.86
N ASP A 382 -2.05 -10.49 -24.44
CA ASP A 382 -1.85 -9.06 -24.19
C ASP A 382 -2.56 -8.18 -25.24
N PHE A 383 -3.33 -8.81 -26.15
CA PHE A 383 -4.07 -8.14 -27.22
C PHE A 383 -3.18 -7.28 -28.13
N ILE A 384 -1.97 -7.74 -28.47
CA ILE A 384 -0.97 -6.92 -29.15
C ILE A 384 -1.47 -6.44 -30.53
N GLU A 385 -2.15 -7.28 -31.29
CA GLU A 385 -2.64 -6.93 -32.62
C GLU A 385 -3.81 -5.95 -32.57
N GLU A 386 -4.76 -6.13 -31.65
CA GLU A 386 -5.85 -5.18 -31.44
C GLU A 386 -5.30 -3.83 -30.95
N ARG A 387 -4.34 -3.85 -30.02
CA ARG A 387 -3.69 -2.63 -29.55
C ARG A 387 -2.90 -1.92 -30.64
N ARG A 388 -2.30 -2.65 -31.58
CA ARG A 388 -1.57 -2.08 -32.71
C ARG A 388 -2.47 -1.15 -33.52
N VAL A 389 -3.68 -1.59 -33.85
CA VAL A 389 -4.66 -0.77 -34.56
C VAL A 389 -5.03 0.48 -33.77
N HIS A 390 -5.44 0.30 -32.53
CA HIS A 390 -5.91 1.42 -31.70
C HIS A 390 -4.81 2.41 -31.29
N MET A 391 -3.59 1.94 -31.11
CA MET A 391 -2.44 2.82 -30.84
C MET A 391 -1.98 3.57 -32.08
N ALA A 392 -2.12 2.99 -33.29
CA ALA A 392 -1.89 3.69 -34.55
C ALA A 392 -2.93 4.81 -34.72
N GLU A 393 -4.22 4.52 -34.60
CA GLU A 393 -5.30 5.52 -34.68
C GLU A 393 -5.13 6.66 -33.65
N TRP A 394 -4.71 6.31 -32.43
CA TRP A 394 -4.38 7.32 -31.39
C TRP A 394 -3.17 8.15 -31.81
N SER A 395 -2.14 7.53 -32.37
CA SER A 395 -0.94 8.20 -32.85
C SER A 395 -1.27 9.21 -33.94
N ASP A 396 -2.08 8.82 -34.94
CA ASP A 396 -2.49 9.69 -36.02
C ASP A 396 -3.28 10.91 -35.48
N PHE A 397 -4.22 10.66 -34.55
CA PHE A 397 -4.99 11.71 -33.91
C PHE A 397 -4.10 12.70 -33.13
N VAL A 398 -3.13 12.21 -32.35
CA VAL A 398 -2.19 13.08 -31.62
C VAL A 398 -1.34 13.87 -32.59
N GLN A 399 -0.86 13.25 -33.67
CA GLN A 399 -0.05 13.91 -34.69
C GLN A 399 -0.80 15.05 -35.39
N GLU A 400 -2.08 14.83 -35.75
CA GLU A 400 -2.96 15.88 -36.27
C GLU A 400 -3.11 17.06 -35.28
N CYS A 401 -3.26 16.76 -33.99
CA CYS A 401 -3.41 17.80 -32.95
C CYS A 401 -2.14 18.61 -32.76
N ILE A 402 -0.98 17.95 -32.76
CA ILE A 402 0.33 18.60 -32.50
C ILE A 402 0.76 19.48 -33.68
N GLY A 403 0.60 19.01 -34.90
CA GLY A 403 0.97 19.74 -36.15
C GLY A 403 2.41 20.23 -36.10
N SER A 404 2.62 21.50 -36.37
CA SER A 404 3.94 22.17 -36.38
C SER A 404 4.58 22.36 -35.00
N ASN A 405 3.88 22.04 -33.92
CA ASN A 405 4.43 22.12 -32.55
C ASN A 405 5.20 20.84 -32.11
N SER A 406 5.33 19.84 -32.98
CA SER A 406 6.17 18.67 -32.75
C SER A 406 7.65 19.06 -32.57
N VAL A 407 8.36 18.35 -31.70
CA VAL A 407 9.82 18.50 -31.54
C VAL A 407 10.59 18.20 -32.84
N MET A 408 9.99 17.44 -33.75
CA MET A 408 10.55 17.13 -35.07
C MET A 408 10.53 18.35 -36.02
N SER A 409 9.60 19.27 -35.79
CA SER A 409 9.48 20.51 -36.64
C SER A 409 10.37 21.64 -36.17
N ALA A 410 11.05 21.51 -35.04
CA ALA A 410 11.88 22.54 -34.41
C ALA A 410 13.37 22.47 -34.82
N THR A 411 13.70 21.74 -35.90
CA THR A 411 15.09 21.59 -36.41
C THR A 411 15.44 22.64 -37.47
#